data_c5cadfd5c4c4bc6eb58b5e698ec83e3b
#
_entry.id   c5cadfd5c4c4bc6eb58b5e698ec83e3b
#
_cell.length_a   1.000
_cell.length_b   1.000
_cell.length_c   1.000
_cell.angle_alpha   90.00
_cell.angle_beta   90.00
_cell.angle_gamma   90.00
#
_symmetry.space_group_name_H-M   'P 1'
#
loop_
_entity.id
_entity.type
_entity.pdbx_description
1 polymer ?
#
loop_
_entity_poly.entity_id
_entity_poly.type
_entity_poly.pdbx_seq_one_letter_code
_entity_poly.pdbx_strand_id
1 'polypeptide(L)'
;QNRYGNMKDQEAVESEENVINVNLVEADAQGNIIEGGASKENSLLVKYFTEKKRSNWMGKKVGDQLTLSLKEAFEEKEREWIISDLGLDKTDSAAAEKYFNISLTKVGLLEKKELNEEFFNQLYPGKEVKTVEEFRGKIKEEIEAYWAGQATNQLHDQLYHQLLDNAKMDFPESFLKKWLKTQGETPKTDEEVEADFPKFTNQLKWTLISEQIVNENNIQVDPEEIRGFAKNQLFSYMGGAGLADDQPWVNDYTERMMKDRKFVEDAYHRIQTQKIFEWGAALLKPTDKKIEAEAFTKMVEEHQHHHH
;
A
#
# COMPACT_ATOMS: atom_id res chain seq x y z
N GLN A 1 1.66 -19.31 -1.40
CA GLN A 1 0.87 -20.54 -1.32
C GLN A 1 -0.54 -20.32 -0.80
N ASN A 2 -0.73 -19.69 0.37
CA ASN A 2 -2.06 -19.49 0.98
C ASN A 2 -3.01 -18.71 0.05
N ARG A 3 -2.55 -17.63 -0.59
CA ARG A 3 -3.36 -16.79 -1.50
C ARG A 3 -3.96 -17.57 -2.68
N TYR A 4 -3.33 -18.67 -3.07
CA TYR A 4 -3.71 -19.50 -4.21
C TYR A 4 -4.15 -20.90 -3.78
N GLY A 5 -4.29 -21.13 -2.48
CA GLY A 5 -4.76 -22.39 -1.92
C GLY A 5 -6.26 -22.58 -2.16
N ASN A 6 -6.69 -23.81 -2.04
CA ASN A 6 -8.10 -24.18 -2.14
C ASN A 6 -8.68 -24.32 -0.73
N MET A 7 -9.89 -23.79 -0.54
CA MET A 7 -10.64 -24.00 0.69
C MET A 7 -11.32 -25.36 0.63
N LYS A 8 -10.97 -26.26 1.55
CA LYS A 8 -11.59 -27.57 1.71
C LYS A 8 -12.54 -27.52 2.90
N ASP A 9 -13.79 -27.86 2.66
CA ASP A 9 -14.80 -27.90 3.72
C ASP A 9 -14.51 -29.06 4.67
N GLN A 10 -14.69 -28.81 5.97
CA GLN A 10 -14.52 -29.78 7.05
C GLN A 10 -15.78 -29.86 7.90
N GLU A 11 -16.04 -31.03 8.52
CA GLU A 11 -17.20 -31.24 9.38
C GLU A 11 -17.05 -30.61 10.76
N ALA A 12 -15.81 -30.50 11.23
CA ALA A 12 -15.48 -29.97 12.55
C ALA A 12 -14.16 -29.19 12.52
N VAL A 13 -13.94 -28.37 13.53
CA VAL A 13 -12.66 -27.69 13.76
C VAL A 13 -11.65 -28.69 14.28
N GLU A 14 -10.59 -28.94 13.51
CA GLU A 14 -9.54 -29.91 13.81
C GLU A 14 -8.19 -29.26 14.14
N SER A 15 -8.00 -28.00 13.75
CA SER A 15 -6.74 -27.29 13.96
C SER A 15 -6.93 -25.78 14.08
N GLU A 16 -5.92 -25.10 14.62
CA GLU A 16 -5.88 -23.64 14.70
C GLU A 16 -5.80 -22.96 13.32
N GLU A 17 -5.38 -23.68 12.28
CA GLU A 17 -5.34 -23.21 10.89
C GLU A 17 -6.68 -23.32 10.18
N ASN A 18 -7.71 -23.86 10.83
CA ASN A 18 -9.05 -23.84 10.26
C ASN A 18 -9.55 -22.42 10.10
N VAL A 19 -10.15 -22.17 8.94
CA VAL A 19 -10.95 -20.97 8.67
C VAL A 19 -12.38 -21.29 9.04
N ILE A 20 -12.94 -20.55 9.98
CA ILE A 20 -14.32 -20.67 10.41
C ILE A 20 -15.12 -19.47 9.95
N ASN A 21 -16.26 -19.71 9.34
CA ASN A 21 -17.25 -18.66 9.16
C ASN A 21 -18.15 -18.64 10.39
N VAL A 22 -18.31 -17.47 10.95
CA VAL A 22 -19.08 -17.26 12.18
C VAL A 22 -20.06 -16.13 12.01
N ASN A 23 -21.19 -16.22 12.67
CA ASN A 23 -22.09 -15.10 12.86
C ASN A 23 -21.92 -14.59 14.30
N LEU A 24 -21.47 -13.34 14.44
CA LEU A 24 -21.36 -12.65 15.71
C LEU A 24 -22.64 -11.85 15.94
N VAL A 25 -23.34 -12.12 17.04
CA VAL A 25 -24.55 -11.38 17.43
C VAL A 25 -24.36 -10.88 18.86
N GLU A 26 -24.54 -9.57 19.09
CA GLU A 26 -24.38 -8.98 20.43
C GLU A 26 -25.33 -9.62 21.43
N ALA A 27 -24.81 -9.99 22.58
CA ALA A 27 -25.51 -10.71 23.64
C ALA A 27 -25.12 -10.17 25.03
N ASP A 28 -25.83 -10.58 26.05
CA ASP A 28 -25.38 -10.40 27.42
C ASP A 28 -24.42 -11.53 27.86
N ALA A 29 -23.87 -11.44 29.05
CA ALA A 29 -22.95 -12.43 29.60
C ALA A 29 -23.60 -13.83 29.79
N GLN A 30 -24.92 -13.93 29.79
CA GLN A 30 -25.69 -15.17 29.85
C GLN A 30 -26.01 -15.76 28.44
N GLY A 31 -25.66 -15.02 27.36
CA GLY A 31 -25.90 -15.45 26.02
C GLY A 31 -27.27 -15.04 25.44
N ASN A 32 -28.03 -14.22 26.11
CA ASN A 32 -29.27 -13.69 25.56
C ASN A 32 -29.00 -12.60 24.56
N ILE A 33 -29.58 -12.72 23.38
CA ILE A 33 -29.36 -11.77 22.26
C ILE A 33 -29.94 -10.41 22.64
N ILE A 34 -29.18 -9.34 22.38
CA ILE A 34 -29.61 -7.96 22.55
C ILE A 34 -30.32 -7.50 21.28
N GLU A 35 -31.60 -7.20 21.39
CA GLU A 35 -32.40 -6.71 20.26
C GLU A 35 -31.87 -5.36 19.76
N GLY A 36 -31.58 -5.29 18.44
CA GLY A 36 -30.96 -4.09 17.84
C GLY A 36 -29.46 -3.95 18.12
N GLY A 37 -28.83 -4.93 18.77
CA GLY A 37 -27.38 -4.98 18.99
C GLY A 37 -26.59 -5.20 17.70
N ALA A 38 -25.27 -5.05 17.77
CA ALA A 38 -24.37 -5.28 16.64
C ALA A 38 -24.41 -6.75 16.19
N SER A 39 -24.43 -6.94 14.87
CA SER A 39 -24.40 -8.28 14.27
C SER A 39 -23.60 -8.26 12.98
N LYS A 40 -22.75 -9.28 12.79
CA LYS A 40 -21.90 -9.42 11.59
C LYS A 40 -21.52 -10.87 11.35
N GLU A 41 -21.58 -11.25 10.07
CA GLU A 41 -20.93 -12.47 9.61
C GLU A 41 -19.46 -12.21 9.32
N ASN A 42 -18.60 -13.12 9.72
CA ASN A 42 -17.17 -13.00 9.54
C ASN A 42 -16.49 -14.33 9.23
N SER A 43 -15.31 -14.27 8.60
CA SER A 43 -14.49 -15.43 8.31
C SER A 43 -13.16 -15.27 9.06
N LEU A 44 -12.89 -16.14 10.01
CA LEU A 44 -11.81 -16.05 10.97
C LEU A 44 -10.94 -17.31 10.95
N LEU A 45 -9.64 -17.15 11.14
CA LEU A 45 -8.78 -18.27 11.52
C LEU A 45 -8.96 -18.54 13.02
N VAL A 46 -9.03 -19.82 13.40
CA VAL A 46 -9.13 -20.23 14.81
C VAL A 46 -7.96 -19.67 15.63
N LYS A 47 -6.78 -19.54 15.06
CA LYS A 47 -5.61 -18.96 15.70
C LYS A 47 -5.74 -17.45 16.06
N TYR A 48 -6.73 -16.74 15.54
CA TYR A 48 -7.00 -15.35 15.92
C TYR A 48 -7.67 -15.21 17.29
N PHE A 49 -8.26 -16.30 17.79
CA PHE A 49 -8.72 -16.34 19.17
C PHE A 49 -7.55 -16.42 20.15
N THR A 50 -7.76 -15.91 21.38
CA THR A 50 -6.76 -16.06 22.43
C THR A 50 -6.45 -17.54 22.68
N GLU A 51 -5.24 -17.86 23.10
CA GLU A 51 -4.79 -19.23 23.35
C GLU A 51 -5.77 -20.02 24.24
N LYS A 52 -6.32 -19.40 25.27
CA LYS A 52 -7.31 -19.99 26.17
C LYS A 52 -8.64 -20.32 25.48
N LYS A 53 -9.01 -19.59 24.44
CA LYS A 53 -10.30 -19.75 23.76
C LYS A 53 -10.20 -20.61 22.50
N ARG A 54 -8.99 -20.79 21.94
CA ARG A 54 -8.77 -21.70 20.78
C ARG A 54 -9.20 -23.14 21.08
N SER A 55 -8.88 -23.62 22.28
CA SER A 55 -9.27 -24.97 22.73
C SER A 55 -10.79 -25.18 22.76
N ASN A 56 -11.57 -24.13 23.00
CA ASN A 56 -13.02 -24.19 23.02
C ASN A 56 -13.64 -24.42 21.64
N TRP A 57 -12.89 -24.08 20.58
CA TRP A 57 -13.31 -24.32 19.20
C TRP A 57 -12.96 -25.72 18.69
N MET A 58 -11.97 -26.40 19.27
CA MET A 58 -11.58 -27.72 18.83
C MET A 58 -12.75 -28.71 18.97
N GLY A 59 -13.02 -29.45 17.89
CA GLY A 59 -14.12 -30.40 17.79
C GLY A 59 -15.50 -29.79 17.55
N LYS A 60 -15.64 -28.46 17.55
CA LYS A 60 -16.90 -27.79 17.25
C LYS A 60 -17.30 -27.98 15.79
N LYS A 61 -18.63 -28.09 15.57
CA LYS A 61 -19.27 -28.31 14.28
C LYS A 61 -20.16 -27.15 13.90
N VAL A 62 -20.56 -27.11 12.64
CA VAL A 62 -21.56 -26.16 12.16
C VAL A 62 -22.81 -26.23 13.02
N GLY A 63 -23.30 -25.07 13.48
CA GLY A 63 -24.41 -24.95 14.41
C GLY A 63 -23.99 -24.78 15.88
N ASP A 64 -22.76 -25.11 16.24
CA ASP A 64 -22.25 -24.84 17.59
C ASP A 64 -22.03 -23.36 17.81
N GLN A 65 -22.14 -22.92 19.05
CA GLN A 65 -21.97 -21.52 19.43
C GLN A 65 -21.20 -21.36 20.73
N LEU A 66 -20.58 -20.20 20.91
CA LEU A 66 -19.90 -19.78 22.13
C LEU A 66 -20.28 -18.34 22.44
N THR A 67 -20.55 -18.05 23.72
CA THR A 67 -20.75 -16.68 24.20
C THR A 67 -19.47 -16.21 24.85
N LEU A 68 -18.86 -15.17 24.30
CA LEU A 68 -17.58 -14.63 24.75
C LEU A 68 -17.60 -13.09 24.66
N SER A 69 -16.91 -12.41 25.58
CA SER A 69 -16.60 -10.99 25.37
C SER A 69 -15.49 -10.86 24.31
N LEU A 70 -15.48 -9.76 23.57
CA LEU A 70 -14.44 -9.53 22.54
C LEU A 70 -13.03 -9.50 23.18
N LYS A 71 -12.91 -9.00 24.40
CA LYS A 71 -11.66 -8.96 25.15
C LYS A 71 -11.12 -10.35 25.49
N GLU A 72 -12.00 -11.27 25.86
CA GLU A 72 -11.60 -12.65 26.15
C GLU A 72 -11.37 -13.47 24.88
N ALA A 73 -12.13 -13.18 23.82
CA ALA A 73 -12.11 -13.95 22.60
C ALA A 73 -10.83 -13.70 21.79
N PHE A 74 -10.39 -12.45 21.66
CA PHE A 74 -9.37 -12.04 20.72
C PHE A 74 -8.21 -11.29 21.37
N GLU A 75 -6.99 -11.49 20.83
CA GLU A 75 -5.84 -10.66 21.16
C GLU A 75 -6.07 -9.21 20.69
N GLU A 76 -5.27 -8.26 21.18
CA GLU A 76 -5.51 -6.82 20.98
C GLU A 76 -5.64 -6.43 19.52
N LYS A 77 -4.73 -6.90 18.68
CA LYS A 77 -4.69 -6.59 17.24
C LYS A 77 -5.92 -7.09 16.48
N GLU A 78 -6.29 -8.34 16.71
CA GLU A 78 -7.44 -8.96 16.06
C GLU A 78 -8.74 -8.37 16.60
N ARG A 79 -8.81 -8.05 17.89
CA ARG A 79 -9.94 -7.40 18.53
C ARG A 79 -10.26 -6.03 17.95
N GLU A 80 -9.25 -5.19 17.73
CA GLU A 80 -9.43 -3.87 17.12
C GLU A 80 -10.06 -3.95 15.73
N TRP A 81 -9.57 -4.90 14.93
CA TRP A 81 -10.12 -5.15 13.61
C TRP A 81 -11.60 -5.61 13.68
N ILE A 82 -11.93 -6.57 14.58
CA ILE A 82 -13.29 -7.08 14.74
C ILE A 82 -14.24 -5.99 15.27
N ILE A 83 -13.81 -5.18 16.21
CA ILE A 83 -14.58 -4.02 16.71
C ILE A 83 -14.93 -3.09 15.53
N SER A 84 -13.94 -2.79 14.69
CA SER A 84 -14.16 -1.97 13.49
C SER A 84 -15.12 -2.60 12.49
N ASP A 85 -15.01 -3.90 12.27
CA ASP A 85 -15.87 -4.63 11.33
C ASP A 85 -17.32 -4.73 11.81
N LEU A 86 -17.51 -4.80 13.13
CA LEU A 86 -18.83 -4.73 13.78
C LEU A 86 -19.45 -3.31 13.77
N GLY A 87 -18.72 -2.31 13.24
CA GLY A 87 -19.19 -0.92 13.24
C GLY A 87 -19.17 -0.26 14.60
N LEU A 88 -18.44 -0.81 15.57
CA LEU A 88 -18.27 -0.25 16.92
C LEU A 88 -17.11 0.73 16.96
N ASP A 89 -17.17 1.68 17.91
CA ASP A 89 -16.11 2.66 18.09
C ASP A 89 -14.88 2.02 18.74
N LYS A 90 -13.72 2.06 18.05
CA LYS A 90 -12.45 1.55 18.55
C LYS A 90 -11.91 2.30 19.76
N THR A 91 -12.31 3.57 19.92
CA THR A 91 -11.87 4.42 21.03
C THR A 91 -12.69 4.20 22.29
N ASP A 92 -13.84 3.53 22.16
CA ASP A 92 -14.68 3.16 23.29
C ASP A 92 -14.16 1.87 23.97
N SER A 93 -13.56 2.01 25.14
CA SER A 93 -13.08 0.87 25.93
C SER A 93 -14.20 -0.13 26.28
N ALA A 94 -15.47 0.31 26.33
CA ALA A 94 -16.62 -0.55 26.60
C ALA A 94 -16.91 -1.50 25.43
N ALA A 95 -16.49 -1.17 24.19
CA ALA A 95 -16.69 -2.03 23.04
C ALA A 95 -15.99 -3.39 23.21
N ALA A 96 -14.81 -3.42 23.83
CA ALA A 96 -14.07 -4.66 24.09
C ALA A 96 -14.75 -5.58 25.13
N GLU A 97 -15.49 -5.01 26.07
CA GLU A 97 -16.18 -5.75 27.13
C GLU A 97 -17.53 -6.34 26.68
N LYS A 98 -18.03 -5.95 25.51
CA LYS A 98 -19.28 -6.47 24.96
C LYS A 98 -19.19 -7.97 24.67
N TYR A 99 -20.26 -8.68 25.03
CA TYR A 99 -20.41 -10.10 24.76
C TYR A 99 -21.07 -10.34 23.41
N PHE A 100 -20.63 -11.39 22.74
CA PHE A 100 -21.20 -11.85 21.49
C PHE A 100 -21.47 -13.34 21.56
N ASN A 101 -22.62 -13.72 21.04
CA ASN A 101 -22.90 -15.09 20.67
C ASN A 101 -22.28 -15.34 19.31
N ILE A 102 -21.28 -16.23 19.27
CA ILE A 102 -20.49 -16.54 18.08
C ILE A 102 -20.94 -17.92 17.59
N SER A 103 -21.75 -17.96 16.55
CA SER A 103 -22.30 -19.17 15.96
C SER A 103 -21.47 -19.62 14.77
N LEU A 104 -21.09 -20.89 14.73
CA LEU A 104 -20.29 -21.49 13.67
C LEU A 104 -21.17 -21.85 12.47
N THR A 105 -20.94 -21.23 11.32
CA THR A 105 -21.75 -21.46 10.10
C THR A 105 -21.03 -22.31 9.05
N LYS A 106 -19.70 -22.29 9.03
CA LYS A 106 -18.88 -23.09 8.13
C LYS A 106 -17.51 -23.36 8.74
N VAL A 107 -16.96 -24.55 8.47
CA VAL A 107 -15.57 -24.90 8.80
C VAL A 107 -14.85 -25.26 7.52
N GLY A 108 -13.67 -24.70 7.32
CA GLY A 108 -12.80 -25.03 6.20
C GLY A 108 -11.34 -25.09 6.61
N LEU A 109 -10.54 -25.74 5.78
CA LEU A 109 -9.09 -25.71 5.86
C LEU A 109 -8.54 -25.17 4.55
N LEU A 110 -7.68 -24.15 4.64
CA LEU A 110 -6.98 -23.65 3.48
C LEU A 110 -5.82 -24.60 3.15
N GLU A 111 -6.03 -25.46 2.19
CA GLU A 111 -4.96 -26.30 1.64
C GLU A 111 -4.00 -25.42 0.83
N LYS A 112 -2.74 -25.34 1.28
CA LYS A 112 -1.71 -24.56 0.57
C LYS A 112 -1.49 -25.15 -0.82
N LYS A 113 -1.45 -24.29 -1.83
CA LYS A 113 -1.10 -24.73 -3.19
C LYS A 113 0.26 -25.41 -3.17
N GLU A 114 0.35 -26.58 -3.80
CA GLU A 114 1.62 -27.28 -3.94
C GLU A 114 2.61 -26.48 -4.77
N LEU A 115 3.90 -26.55 -4.39
CA LEU A 115 4.98 -25.96 -5.15
C LEU A 115 5.39 -26.90 -6.27
N ASN A 116 4.69 -26.80 -7.39
CA ASN A 116 4.94 -27.60 -8.59
C ASN A 116 5.01 -26.71 -9.83
N GLU A 117 5.43 -27.28 -10.94
CA GLU A 117 5.64 -26.54 -12.21
C GLU A 117 4.35 -25.88 -12.71
N GLU A 118 3.18 -26.51 -12.50
CA GLU A 118 1.89 -25.93 -12.87
C GLU A 118 1.64 -24.60 -12.11
N PHE A 119 1.90 -24.59 -10.80
CA PHE A 119 1.76 -23.39 -9.99
C PHE A 119 2.79 -22.32 -10.36
N PHE A 120 4.02 -22.72 -10.67
CA PHE A 120 5.05 -21.78 -11.11
C PHE A 120 4.69 -21.13 -12.44
N ASN A 121 4.19 -21.92 -13.40
CA ASN A 121 3.73 -21.39 -14.70
C ASN A 121 2.50 -20.47 -14.56
N GLN A 122 1.63 -20.74 -13.59
CA GLN A 122 0.49 -19.86 -13.30
C GLN A 122 0.94 -18.47 -12.82
N LEU A 123 2.00 -18.41 -12.01
CA LEU A 123 2.51 -17.15 -11.46
C LEU A 123 3.51 -16.45 -12.39
N TYR A 124 4.27 -17.22 -13.14
CA TYR A 124 5.31 -16.75 -14.06
C TYR A 124 5.10 -17.29 -15.48
N PRO A 125 3.98 -16.91 -16.12
CA PRO A 125 3.68 -17.39 -17.47
C PRO A 125 4.79 -16.96 -18.46
N GLY A 126 5.26 -17.92 -19.24
CA GLY A 126 6.31 -17.69 -20.24
C GLY A 126 7.74 -17.55 -19.66
N LYS A 127 7.93 -17.72 -18.35
CA LYS A 127 9.24 -17.83 -17.71
C LYS A 127 9.53 -19.29 -17.40
N GLU A 128 10.73 -19.77 -17.71
CA GLU A 128 11.14 -21.14 -17.43
C GLU A 128 11.48 -21.32 -15.95
N VAL A 129 10.43 -21.40 -15.11
CA VAL A 129 10.56 -21.70 -13.66
C VAL A 129 10.04 -23.13 -13.43
N LYS A 130 10.94 -24.06 -13.18
CA LYS A 130 10.63 -25.50 -13.07
C LYS A 130 10.86 -26.06 -11.67
N THR A 131 11.75 -25.44 -10.91
CA THR A 131 12.14 -25.91 -9.58
C THR A 131 11.71 -24.97 -8.47
N VAL A 132 11.61 -25.48 -7.25
CA VAL A 132 11.30 -24.68 -6.04
C VAL A 132 12.39 -23.64 -5.79
N GLU A 133 13.64 -23.97 -6.09
CA GLU A 133 14.79 -23.08 -5.94
C GLU A 133 14.68 -21.90 -6.90
N GLU A 134 14.39 -22.14 -8.17
CA GLU A 134 14.17 -21.09 -9.17
C GLU A 134 12.99 -20.22 -8.81
N PHE A 135 11.88 -20.81 -8.36
CA PHE A 135 10.71 -20.09 -7.89
C PHE A 135 11.02 -19.17 -6.68
N ARG A 136 11.74 -19.68 -5.70
CA ARG A 136 12.20 -18.87 -4.55
C ARG A 136 13.17 -17.78 -4.98
N GLY A 137 14.04 -18.06 -5.93
CA GLY A 137 14.95 -17.09 -6.54
C GLY A 137 14.18 -15.92 -7.16
N LYS A 138 13.13 -16.22 -7.94
CA LYS A 138 12.27 -15.18 -8.55
C LYS A 138 11.54 -14.33 -7.51
N ILE A 139 10.95 -14.93 -6.50
CA ILE A 139 10.31 -14.19 -5.40
C ILE A 139 11.33 -13.31 -4.67
N LYS A 140 12.55 -13.83 -4.43
CA LYS A 140 13.62 -13.05 -3.80
C LYS A 140 14.00 -11.84 -4.66
N GLU A 141 14.22 -12.02 -5.95
CA GLU A 141 14.50 -10.93 -6.90
C GLU A 141 13.39 -9.85 -6.87
N GLU A 142 12.12 -10.26 -6.85
CA GLU A 142 10.99 -9.33 -6.77
C GLU A 142 10.95 -8.54 -5.45
N ILE A 143 11.21 -9.22 -4.32
CA ILE A 143 11.25 -8.58 -3.02
C ILE A 143 12.45 -7.60 -2.94
N GLU A 144 13.62 -8.00 -3.44
CA GLU A 144 14.81 -7.15 -3.49
C GLU A 144 14.57 -5.92 -4.38
N ALA A 145 13.97 -6.10 -5.56
CA ALA A 145 13.64 -4.99 -6.46
C ALA A 145 12.60 -4.04 -5.83
N TYR A 146 11.60 -4.58 -5.15
CA TYR A 146 10.62 -3.77 -4.43
C TYR A 146 11.27 -2.89 -3.36
N TRP A 147 12.09 -3.48 -2.48
CA TRP A 147 12.75 -2.73 -1.42
C TRP A 147 13.82 -1.77 -1.93
N ALA A 148 14.53 -2.13 -3.00
CA ALA A 148 15.44 -1.22 -3.67
C ALA A 148 14.69 0.01 -4.22
N GLY A 149 13.53 -0.18 -4.84
CA GLY A 149 12.67 0.90 -5.28
C GLY A 149 12.21 1.80 -4.13
N GLN A 150 11.78 1.21 -3.01
CA GLN A 150 11.39 1.97 -1.82
C GLN A 150 12.56 2.77 -1.22
N ALA A 151 13.74 2.20 -1.16
CA ALA A 151 14.95 2.88 -0.69
C ALA A 151 15.33 4.05 -1.61
N THR A 152 15.22 3.85 -2.93
CA THR A 152 15.45 4.92 -3.91
C THR A 152 14.45 6.06 -3.76
N ASN A 153 13.17 5.75 -3.59
CA ASN A 153 12.14 6.77 -3.35
C ASN A 153 12.43 7.58 -2.07
N GLN A 154 12.85 6.91 -1.00
CA GLN A 154 13.23 7.57 0.25
C GLN A 154 14.46 8.45 0.10
N LEU A 155 15.45 8.02 -0.68
CA LEU A 155 16.61 8.83 -1.01
C LEU A 155 16.21 10.10 -1.78
N HIS A 156 15.34 9.95 -2.80
CA HIS A 156 14.85 11.08 -3.59
C HIS A 156 14.08 12.09 -2.72
N ASP A 157 13.26 11.59 -1.81
CA ASP A 157 12.53 12.43 -0.86
C ASP A 157 13.46 13.20 0.09
N GLN A 158 14.48 12.54 0.64
CA GLN A 158 15.51 13.19 1.45
C GLN A 158 16.30 14.24 0.65
N LEU A 159 16.65 13.96 -0.60
CA LEU A 159 17.32 14.91 -1.47
C LEU A 159 16.45 16.13 -1.77
N TYR A 160 15.17 15.91 -2.03
CA TYR A 160 14.20 16.99 -2.24
C TYR A 160 14.14 17.94 -1.05
N HIS A 161 13.97 17.40 0.16
CA HIS A 161 13.92 18.21 1.37
C HIS A 161 15.25 18.93 1.64
N GLN A 162 16.37 18.25 1.50
CA GLN A 162 17.68 18.89 1.67
C GLN A 162 17.94 20.03 0.67
N LEU A 163 17.53 19.86 -0.58
CA LEU A 163 17.65 20.91 -1.59
C LEU A 163 16.78 22.12 -1.24
N LEU A 164 15.54 21.88 -0.80
CA LEU A 164 14.64 22.95 -0.37
C LEU A 164 15.18 23.69 0.87
N ASP A 165 15.61 22.97 1.89
CA ASP A 165 16.02 23.55 3.17
C ASP A 165 17.32 24.34 3.05
N ASN A 166 18.27 23.85 2.24
CA ASN A 166 19.56 24.53 2.06
C ASN A 166 19.51 25.69 1.05
N ALA A 167 18.54 25.73 0.15
CA ALA A 167 18.41 26.83 -0.80
C ALA A 167 17.86 28.07 -0.09
N LYS A 168 18.69 29.14 -0.02
CA LYS A 168 18.27 30.43 0.49
C LYS A 168 17.72 31.25 -0.64
N MET A 169 16.42 31.55 -0.61
CA MET A 169 15.71 32.32 -1.60
C MET A 169 14.82 33.35 -0.89
N ASP A 170 14.96 34.62 -1.25
CA ASP A 170 14.09 35.67 -0.78
C ASP A 170 12.99 35.91 -1.82
N PHE A 171 11.78 35.68 -1.42
CA PHE A 171 10.61 35.87 -2.26
C PHE A 171 9.90 37.18 -1.92
N PRO A 172 9.37 37.94 -2.91
CA PRO A 172 8.54 39.11 -2.66
C PRO A 172 7.13 38.65 -2.19
N GLU A 173 7.02 38.32 -0.91
CA GLU A 173 5.82 37.67 -0.33
C GLU A 173 4.53 38.45 -0.61
N SER A 174 4.54 39.80 -0.44
CA SER A 174 3.35 40.62 -0.66
C SER A 174 2.85 40.55 -2.10
N PHE A 175 3.78 40.47 -3.07
CA PHE A 175 3.44 40.28 -4.48
C PHE A 175 2.89 38.88 -4.75
N LEU A 176 3.59 37.86 -4.25
CA LEU A 176 3.20 36.47 -4.48
C LEU A 176 1.86 36.13 -3.83
N LYS A 177 1.58 36.64 -2.62
CA LYS A 177 0.27 36.46 -1.97
C LYS A 177 -0.85 37.14 -2.76
N LYS A 178 -0.60 38.34 -3.27
CA LYS A 178 -1.56 39.03 -4.13
C LYS A 178 -1.79 38.29 -5.43
N TRP A 179 -0.73 37.71 -6.03
CA TRP A 179 -0.82 36.92 -7.24
C TRP A 179 -1.60 35.62 -6.98
N LEU A 180 -1.29 34.89 -5.89
CA LEU A 180 -1.95 33.67 -5.50
C LEU A 180 -3.45 33.87 -5.22
N LYS A 181 -3.81 35.05 -4.67
CA LYS A 181 -5.20 35.46 -4.42
C LYS A 181 -6.01 35.59 -5.70
N THR A 182 -5.40 36.07 -6.77
CA THR A 182 -6.05 36.41 -8.04
C THR A 182 -5.95 35.30 -9.09
N GLN A 183 -5.16 34.25 -8.83
CA GLN A 183 -5.06 33.11 -9.70
C GLN A 183 -6.29 32.18 -9.58
N GLY A 184 -6.77 31.68 -10.71
CA GLY A 184 -7.93 30.81 -10.76
C GLY A 184 -9.21 31.52 -11.15
N GLU A 185 -10.29 30.74 -11.37
CA GLU A 185 -11.61 31.25 -11.79
C GLU A 185 -12.30 32.05 -10.68
N THR A 186 -12.05 31.70 -9.42
CA THR A 186 -12.54 32.41 -8.23
C THR A 186 -11.39 32.90 -7.37
N PRO A 187 -11.36 34.22 -6.99
CA PRO A 187 -10.37 34.72 -6.08
C PRO A 187 -10.40 34.02 -4.71
N LYS A 188 -9.23 33.71 -4.17
CA LYS A 188 -9.11 33.11 -2.83
C LYS A 188 -9.29 34.14 -1.73
N THR A 189 -9.74 33.72 -0.56
CA THR A 189 -9.76 34.55 0.66
C THR A 189 -8.33 34.73 1.20
N ASP A 190 -8.14 35.67 2.12
CA ASP A 190 -6.83 35.91 2.73
C ASP A 190 -6.41 34.70 3.59
N GLU A 191 -7.35 34.05 4.28
CA GLU A 191 -7.10 32.84 5.06
C GLU A 191 -6.65 31.66 4.16
N GLU A 192 -7.29 31.48 3.01
CA GLU A 192 -6.90 30.44 2.05
C GLU A 192 -5.51 30.72 1.46
N VAL A 193 -5.20 32.00 1.18
CA VAL A 193 -3.87 32.40 0.69
C VAL A 193 -2.79 32.09 1.75
N GLU A 194 -3.02 32.43 3.02
CA GLU A 194 -2.06 32.19 4.10
C GLU A 194 -1.85 30.66 4.31
N ALA A 195 -2.90 29.87 4.22
CA ALA A 195 -2.81 28.39 4.34
C ALA A 195 -2.04 27.75 3.16
N ASP A 196 -2.25 28.24 1.94
CA ASP A 196 -1.63 27.68 0.73
C ASP A 196 -0.21 28.23 0.47
N PHE A 197 0.13 29.39 1.02
CA PHE A 197 1.38 30.10 0.72
C PHE A 197 2.65 29.28 0.99
N PRO A 198 2.79 28.56 2.11
CA PRO A 198 3.97 27.72 2.35
C PRO A 198 4.16 26.63 1.28
N LYS A 199 3.08 25.98 0.88
CA LYS A 199 3.12 24.97 -0.18
C LYS A 199 3.48 25.57 -1.53
N PHE A 200 2.88 26.71 -1.86
CA PHE A 200 3.16 27.45 -3.08
C PHE A 200 4.63 27.89 -3.15
N THR A 201 5.18 28.44 -2.07
CA THR A 201 6.60 28.89 -2.03
C THR A 201 7.55 27.70 -2.13
N ASN A 202 7.26 26.57 -1.51
CA ASN A 202 8.06 25.35 -1.67
C ASN A 202 8.03 24.85 -3.12
N GLN A 203 6.87 24.87 -3.76
CA GLN A 203 6.75 24.48 -5.17
C GLN A 203 7.51 25.42 -6.10
N LEU A 204 7.41 26.75 -5.88
CA LEU A 204 8.16 27.73 -6.63
C LEU A 204 9.68 27.55 -6.44
N LYS A 205 10.10 27.36 -5.18
CA LYS A 205 11.50 27.09 -4.82
C LYS A 205 12.04 25.86 -5.54
N TRP A 206 11.27 24.76 -5.52
CA TRP A 206 11.62 23.56 -6.25
C TRP A 206 11.75 23.78 -7.76
N THR A 207 10.82 24.53 -8.35
CA THR A 207 10.89 24.86 -9.78
C THR A 207 12.20 25.59 -10.12
N LEU A 208 12.57 26.61 -9.34
CA LEU A 208 13.80 27.37 -9.57
C LEU A 208 15.07 26.52 -9.37
N ILE A 209 15.10 25.69 -8.33
CA ILE A 209 16.22 24.75 -8.08
C ILE A 209 16.36 23.76 -9.23
N SER A 210 15.25 23.14 -9.62
CA SER A 210 15.26 22.12 -10.69
C SER A 210 15.67 22.72 -12.04
N GLU A 211 15.17 23.91 -12.40
CA GLU A 211 15.58 24.61 -13.60
C GLU A 211 17.08 24.94 -13.61
N GLN A 212 17.61 25.39 -12.47
CA GLN A 212 19.04 25.66 -12.35
C GLN A 212 19.88 24.39 -12.52
N ILE A 213 19.52 23.29 -11.83
CA ILE A 213 20.23 22.00 -11.95
C ILE A 213 20.19 21.49 -13.38
N VAL A 214 19.03 21.55 -14.04
CA VAL A 214 18.83 21.12 -15.41
C VAL A 214 19.72 21.89 -16.38
N ASN A 215 19.74 23.21 -16.24
CA ASN A 215 20.52 24.10 -17.12
C ASN A 215 22.03 23.94 -16.93
N GLU A 216 22.49 23.90 -15.67
CA GLU A 216 23.93 23.79 -15.37
C GLU A 216 24.52 22.42 -15.72
N ASN A 217 23.71 21.36 -15.66
CA ASN A 217 24.16 19.99 -15.89
C ASN A 217 23.68 19.42 -17.23
N ASN A 218 23.03 20.23 -18.07
CA ASN A 218 22.51 19.82 -19.38
C ASN A 218 21.64 18.55 -19.32
N ILE A 219 20.74 18.48 -18.32
CA ILE A 219 19.83 17.35 -18.13
C ILE A 219 18.72 17.45 -19.18
N GLN A 220 18.71 16.54 -20.14
CA GLN A 220 17.72 16.50 -21.20
C GLN A 220 16.84 15.25 -21.08
N VAL A 221 15.61 15.36 -21.55
CA VAL A 221 14.67 14.24 -21.68
C VAL A 221 14.42 13.98 -23.16
N ASP A 222 14.81 12.80 -23.61
CA ASP A 222 14.62 12.42 -25.00
C ASP A 222 13.20 11.90 -25.26
N PRO A 223 12.64 12.11 -26.48
CA PRO A 223 11.32 11.57 -26.83
C PRO A 223 11.22 10.04 -26.64
N GLU A 224 12.32 9.31 -26.83
CA GLU A 224 12.33 7.85 -26.61
C GLU A 224 12.17 7.47 -25.14
N GLU A 225 12.62 8.30 -24.20
CA GLU A 225 12.38 8.08 -22.79
C GLU A 225 10.90 8.27 -22.42
N ILE A 226 10.23 9.23 -23.06
CA ILE A 226 8.78 9.43 -22.90
C ILE A 226 8.01 8.24 -23.49
N ARG A 227 8.46 7.68 -24.63
CA ARG A 227 7.89 6.44 -25.19
C ARG A 227 8.08 5.26 -24.24
N GLY A 228 9.29 5.11 -23.70
CA GLY A 228 9.60 4.09 -22.68
C GLY A 228 8.72 4.24 -21.43
N PHE A 229 8.51 5.46 -20.98
CA PHE A 229 7.62 5.75 -19.84
C PHE A 229 6.16 5.33 -20.15
N ALA A 230 5.64 5.63 -21.34
CA ALA A 230 4.30 5.22 -21.77
C ALA A 230 4.15 3.68 -21.79
N LYS A 231 5.14 2.98 -22.31
CA LYS A 231 5.16 1.51 -22.32
C LYS A 231 5.21 0.92 -20.91
N ASN A 232 6.09 1.44 -20.06
CA ASN A 232 6.22 0.98 -18.67
C ASN A 232 4.93 1.20 -17.87
N GLN A 233 4.25 2.32 -18.08
CA GLN A 233 2.97 2.61 -17.46
C GLN A 233 1.90 1.60 -17.92
N LEU A 234 1.82 1.31 -19.22
CA LEU A 234 0.92 0.32 -19.77
C LEU A 234 1.15 -1.06 -19.15
N PHE A 235 2.41 -1.51 -19.11
CA PHE A 235 2.77 -2.81 -18.52
C PHE A 235 2.47 -2.89 -17.02
N SER A 236 2.65 -1.80 -16.31
CA SER A 236 2.27 -1.74 -14.88
C SER A 236 0.76 -1.93 -14.67
N TYR A 237 -0.08 -1.31 -15.51
CA TYR A 237 -1.54 -1.49 -15.45
C TYR A 237 -1.97 -2.91 -15.80
N MET A 238 -1.28 -3.58 -16.68
CA MET A 238 -1.60 -4.93 -17.12
C MET A 238 -0.98 -6.04 -16.25
N GLY A 239 -0.39 -5.69 -15.11
CA GLY A 239 0.18 -6.64 -14.15
C GLY A 239 1.54 -7.19 -14.52
N GLY A 240 2.27 -6.57 -15.43
CA GLY A 240 3.66 -6.91 -15.77
C GLY A 240 3.86 -8.26 -16.45
N ALA A 241 2.79 -9.01 -16.72
CA ALA A 241 2.87 -10.37 -17.20
C ALA A 241 3.09 -10.43 -18.72
N GLY A 242 4.33 -10.70 -19.10
CA GLY A 242 4.63 -11.38 -20.38
C GLY A 242 4.27 -10.65 -21.69
N LEU A 243 4.03 -9.34 -21.64
CA LEU A 243 3.77 -8.58 -22.85
C LEU A 243 5.08 -8.31 -23.58
N ALA A 244 5.19 -8.82 -24.80
CA ALA A 244 6.31 -8.52 -25.66
C ALA A 244 6.24 -7.05 -26.10
N ASP A 245 7.37 -6.37 -26.02
CA ASP A 245 7.54 -4.92 -26.30
C ASP A 245 7.21 -4.57 -27.78
N ASP A 246 7.20 -5.56 -28.66
CA ASP A 246 7.04 -5.46 -30.12
C ASP A 246 5.59 -5.70 -30.59
N GLN A 247 4.63 -5.85 -29.70
CA GLN A 247 3.24 -6.05 -30.11
C GLN A 247 2.68 -4.79 -30.79
N PRO A 248 2.02 -4.93 -31.96
CA PRO A 248 1.48 -3.78 -32.69
C PRO A 248 0.62 -2.84 -31.89
N TRP A 249 -0.26 -3.38 -31.03
CA TRP A 249 -1.15 -2.57 -30.18
C TRP A 249 -0.42 -1.78 -29.08
N VAL A 250 0.75 -2.26 -28.61
CA VAL A 250 1.62 -1.52 -27.67
C VAL A 250 2.18 -0.27 -28.35
N ASN A 251 2.61 -0.43 -29.61
CA ASN A 251 3.09 0.69 -30.40
C ASN A 251 1.97 1.69 -30.72
N ASP A 252 0.78 1.21 -31.07
CA ASP A 252 -0.40 2.07 -31.31
C ASP A 252 -0.80 2.85 -30.06
N TYR A 253 -0.77 2.21 -28.90
CA TYR A 253 -1.01 2.88 -27.62
C TYR A 253 0.03 3.97 -27.36
N THR A 254 1.31 3.63 -27.53
CA THR A 254 2.44 4.55 -27.31
C THR A 254 2.33 5.77 -28.22
N GLU A 255 2.08 5.56 -29.54
CA GLU A 255 1.89 6.66 -30.49
C GLU A 255 0.70 7.56 -30.13
N ARG A 256 -0.38 6.99 -29.58
CA ARG A 256 -1.52 7.76 -29.10
C ARG A 256 -1.14 8.62 -27.87
N MET A 257 -0.40 8.05 -26.92
CA MET A 257 0.09 8.78 -25.75
C MET A 257 1.05 9.91 -26.14
N MET A 258 1.93 9.67 -27.12
CA MET A 258 2.83 10.71 -27.64
C MET A 258 2.10 11.88 -28.35
N LYS A 259 0.85 11.71 -28.74
CA LYS A 259 0.02 12.80 -29.30
C LYS A 259 -0.78 13.54 -28.22
N ASP A 260 -0.90 12.96 -27.04
CA ASP A 260 -1.54 13.62 -25.89
C ASP A 260 -0.56 14.60 -25.21
N ARG A 261 -0.78 15.88 -25.45
CA ARG A 261 0.09 16.95 -24.93
C ARG A 261 0.22 16.92 -23.42
N LYS A 262 -0.87 16.66 -22.69
CA LYS A 262 -0.87 16.60 -21.24
C LYS A 262 -0.04 15.42 -20.74
N PHE A 263 -0.22 14.26 -21.37
CA PHE A 263 0.59 13.08 -21.02
C PHE A 263 2.09 13.33 -21.26
N VAL A 264 2.45 13.89 -22.42
CA VAL A 264 3.85 14.18 -22.77
C VAL A 264 4.48 15.17 -21.79
N GLU A 265 3.74 16.21 -21.39
CA GLU A 265 4.20 17.19 -20.41
C GLU A 265 4.38 16.57 -19.03
N ASP A 266 3.41 15.82 -18.56
CA ASP A 266 3.49 15.09 -17.26
C ASP A 266 4.64 14.08 -17.24
N ALA A 267 4.82 13.29 -18.31
CA ALA A 267 5.91 12.33 -18.45
C ALA A 267 7.27 13.02 -18.49
N TYR A 268 7.38 14.11 -19.24
CA TYR A 268 8.60 14.92 -19.31
C TYR A 268 9.05 15.39 -17.94
N HIS A 269 8.14 15.98 -17.16
CA HIS A 269 8.44 16.48 -15.82
C HIS A 269 8.81 15.36 -14.84
N ARG A 270 8.16 14.19 -14.94
CA ARG A 270 8.50 13.04 -14.11
C ARG A 270 9.88 12.50 -14.42
N ILE A 271 10.21 12.31 -15.70
CA ILE A 271 11.52 11.82 -16.13
C ILE A 271 12.61 12.83 -15.77
N GLN A 272 12.36 14.12 -15.99
CA GLN A 272 13.31 15.17 -15.64
C GLN A 272 13.59 15.20 -14.14
N THR A 273 12.55 15.12 -13.29
CA THR A 273 12.69 15.04 -11.84
C THR A 273 13.47 13.82 -11.40
N GLN A 274 13.20 12.65 -12.00
CA GLN A 274 13.97 11.44 -11.75
C GLN A 274 15.46 11.64 -12.08
N LYS A 275 15.78 12.20 -13.24
CA LYS A 275 17.17 12.48 -13.66
C LYS A 275 17.88 13.46 -12.72
N ILE A 276 17.18 14.46 -12.19
CA ILE A 276 17.72 15.38 -11.19
C ILE A 276 18.13 14.61 -9.93
N PHE A 277 17.27 13.70 -9.43
CA PHE A 277 17.60 12.92 -8.26
C PHE A 277 18.71 11.90 -8.51
N GLU A 278 18.72 11.24 -9.65
CA GLU A 278 19.80 10.33 -10.07
C GLU A 278 21.15 11.07 -10.14
N TRP A 279 21.18 12.28 -10.72
CA TRP A 279 22.35 13.14 -10.73
C TRP A 279 22.77 13.52 -9.31
N GLY A 280 21.82 13.96 -8.46
CA GLY A 280 22.08 14.32 -7.07
C GLY A 280 22.64 13.15 -6.25
N ALA A 281 22.05 11.97 -6.40
CA ALA A 281 22.52 10.75 -5.75
C ALA A 281 23.95 10.37 -6.18
N ALA A 282 24.26 10.47 -7.47
CA ALA A 282 25.59 10.21 -7.99
C ALA A 282 26.65 11.20 -7.45
N LEU A 283 26.25 12.48 -7.29
CA LEU A 283 27.14 13.52 -6.78
C LEU A 283 27.41 13.38 -5.28
N LEU A 284 26.36 13.12 -4.48
CA LEU A 284 26.44 13.10 -3.02
C LEU A 284 26.96 11.76 -2.46
N LYS A 285 26.96 10.69 -3.26
CA LYS A 285 27.41 9.34 -2.87
C LYS A 285 26.80 8.92 -1.51
N PRO A 286 25.46 8.72 -1.47
CA PRO A 286 24.76 8.38 -0.24
C PRO A 286 25.36 7.12 0.40
N THR A 287 25.32 7.06 1.74
CA THR A 287 25.78 5.90 2.49
C THR A 287 24.64 4.92 2.70
N ASP A 288 24.82 3.68 2.26
CA ASP A 288 23.86 2.62 2.50
C ASP A 288 23.82 2.23 3.98
N LYS A 289 22.63 2.19 4.55
CA LYS A 289 22.39 1.69 5.89
C LYS A 289 21.49 0.46 5.82
N LYS A 290 21.97 -0.66 6.34
CA LYS A 290 21.13 -1.86 6.49
C LYS A 290 20.07 -1.61 7.56
N ILE A 291 18.82 -1.87 7.22
CA ILE A 291 17.67 -1.70 8.10
C ILE A 291 16.70 -2.84 7.87
N GLU A 292 16.01 -3.29 8.91
CA GLU A 292 14.93 -4.27 8.80
C GLU A 292 13.70 -3.64 8.12
N ALA A 293 12.97 -4.43 7.33
CA ALA A 293 11.84 -3.95 6.53
C ALA A 293 10.76 -3.24 7.36
N GLU A 294 10.44 -3.76 8.54
CA GLU A 294 9.46 -3.16 9.46
C GLU A 294 9.94 -1.80 9.99
N ALA A 295 11.20 -1.72 10.40
CA ALA A 295 11.80 -0.47 10.87
C ALA A 295 11.89 0.58 9.75
N PHE A 296 12.16 0.14 8.51
CA PHE A 296 12.15 1.02 7.34
C PHE A 296 10.75 1.57 7.05
N THR A 297 9.72 0.71 7.06
CA THR A 297 8.33 1.13 6.86
C THR A 297 7.92 2.18 7.88
N LYS A 298 8.19 1.93 9.16
CA LYS A 298 7.90 2.88 10.24
C LYS A 298 8.64 4.22 10.06
N MET A 299 9.90 4.19 9.66
CA MET A 299 10.68 5.40 9.37
C MET A 299 10.06 6.24 8.25
N VAL A 300 9.58 5.58 7.18
CA VAL A 300 8.91 6.26 6.05
C VAL A 300 7.59 6.88 6.49
N GLU A 301 6.78 6.15 7.27
CA GLU A 301 5.50 6.65 7.81
C GLU A 301 5.71 7.87 8.72
N GLU A 302 6.68 7.82 9.64
CA GLU A 302 7.02 8.94 10.52
C GLU A 302 7.46 10.17 9.71
N HIS A 303 8.25 9.96 8.65
CA HIS A 303 8.71 11.06 7.79
C HIS A 303 7.55 11.74 7.05
N GLN A 304 6.59 10.98 6.53
CA GLN A 304 5.41 11.52 5.87
C GLN A 304 4.53 12.34 6.81
N HIS A 305 4.41 11.96 8.09
CA HIS A 305 3.64 12.72 9.09
C HIS A 305 4.26 14.05 9.49
N HIS A 306 5.57 14.22 9.32
CA HIS A 306 6.26 15.48 9.66
C HIS A 306 6.18 16.54 8.56
N HIS A 307 5.81 16.18 7.32
CA HIS A 307 5.83 17.06 6.15
C HIS A 307 4.44 17.32 5.54
N HIS A 308 3.38 16.83 6.17
CA HIS A 308 1.98 17.16 5.90
C HIS A 308 1.36 17.96 7.04
#